data_74252d2d8d8aa53718265459b3b5c75d
#
_entry.id   74252d2d8d8aa53718265459b3b5c75d
#
_cell.length_a   1.000
_cell.length_b   1.000
_cell.length_c   1.000
_cell.angle_alpha   90.00
_cell.angle_beta   90.00
_cell.angle_gamma   90.00
#
_symmetry.space_group_name_H-M   'P 1'
#
loop_
_entity.id
_entity.type
_entity.pdbx_description
1 polymer ?
#
loop_
_entity_poly.entity_id
_entity_poly.type
_entity_poly.pdbx_seq_one_letter_code
_entity_poly.pdbx_strand_id
1 'polypeptide(L)'
;MKKLLTYAIMLAMLLTLMPVMASAEATDWEPFAENVTITIPVYDRGQAGIPNVEDNYWTQWIQENFGNKYNITVKYVAIPRSDVMNKYSMLAAADDLPTVLMEYDYPKVTQWAADGYLQTFDMELFAETAPTYYNRMVANNQLTYTKINGETYFAAAYRPYYDTAYTFQNFVRMDWLREVGYDYVPVTREDYLDAMLAIKDAGIAEYPAGGEMITGVGSDQNYSYRTWPLDEAEWAMYGDYNIPSLGWYPNYELLKYENYKYNAGLTNPEYYLTTSEDAKSAFINGEIYQYGGYISASMDWLTAFYEANPDAELAIVPVNGKIDAEAGTYPGYRTDNPFGMMVGFNKDATKDQLTAAWMYMEWLTQEENLFTFQWGIEGENFNYNEEGLPVTVSDYNGECKMGVNNNKDYWCITIEARQAGTIEDVITANLPHDLPQDFTEDVIAWYYDKVAVRDAGWAIANALYSVSMAAEGEFQTKLTSLYKEYRDKLTMCSEDEFDALYEQYAKEYAEAGYAAVTEERLAAYEAGSSTHMLNQTAEEVDLSK
;
A
#
# COMPACT_ATOMS: atom_id res chain seq x y z
N MET A 1 -6.55 -48.54 -1.21
CA MET A 1 -5.07 -48.53 -1.27
C MET A 1 -4.54 -47.61 -2.38
N LYS A 2 -5.04 -47.62 -3.65
CA LYS A 2 -4.53 -46.71 -4.69
C LYS A 2 -4.81 -45.22 -4.40
N LYS A 3 -5.97 -44.84 -3.85
CA LYS A 3 -6.31 -43.45 -3.51
C LYS A 3 -5.48 -42.88 -2.33
N LEU A 4 -5.17 -43.69 -1.32
CA LEU A 4 -4.29 -43.28 -0.21
C LEU A 4 -2.83 -43.06 -0.67
N LEU A 5 -2.36 -43.82 -1.66
CA LEU A 5 -1.03 -43.64 -2.21
C LEU A 5 -0.94 -42.35 -3.06
N THR A 6 -2.01 -41.97 -3.75
CA THR A 6 -2.09 -40.73 -4.53
C THR A 6 -2.09 -39.51 -3.62
N TYR A 7 -2.82 -39.52 -2.50
CA TYR A 7 -2.80 -38.43 -1.52
C TYR A 7 -1.44 -38.30 -0.80
N ALA A 8 -0.76 -39.43 -0.51
CA ALA A 8 0.57 -39.39 0.08
C ALA A 8 1.64 -38.85 -0.88
N ILE A 9 1.48 -39.09 -2.19
CA ILE A 9 2.38 -38.56 -3.24
C ILE A 9 2.09 -37.09 -3.52
N MET A 10 0.82 -36.63 -3.50
CA MET A 10 0.47 -35.20 -3.59
C MET A 10 0.96 -34.43 -2.36
N LEU A 11 0.80 -34.97 -1.16
CA LEU A 11 1.30 -34.33 0.07
C LEU A 11 2.84 -34.24 0.06
N ALA A 12 3.54 -35.26 -0.50
CA ALA A 12 4.99 -35.23 -0.64
C ALA A 12 5.48 -34.29 -1.76
N MET A 13 4.68 -34.04 -2.79
CA MET A 13 5.00 -33.05 -3.84
C MET A 13 4.67 -31.61 -3.44
N LEU A 14 3.66 -31.39 -2.60
CA LEU A 14 3.38 -30.10 -2.00
C LEU A 14 4.50 -29.63 -1.04
N LEU A 15 5.18 -30.57 -0.38
CA LEU A 15 6.34 -30.27 0.47
C LEU A 15 7.63 -29.96 -0.32
N THR A 16 7.68 -30.19 -1.64
CA THR A 16 8.89 -29.96 -2.46
C THR A 16 8.82 -28.76 -3.38
N LEU A 17 7.70 -28.02 -3.42
CA LEU A 17 7.51 -26.83 -4.26
C LEU A 17 7.37 -25.51 -3.46
N MET A 18 7.39 -25.58 -2.14
CA MET A 18 7.70 -24.37 -1.39
C MET A 18 9.16 -24.03 -1.68
N PRO A 19 9.49 -22.78 -2.06
CA PRO A 19 10.87 -22.35 -1.92
C PRO A 19 11.19 -22.64 -0.46
N VAL A 20 12.18 -23.50 -0.21
CA VAL A 20 12.67 -23.79 1.13
C VAL A 20 13.12 -22.45 1.70
N MET A 21 12.18 -21.71 2.29
CA MET A 21 12.55 -20.91 3.44
C MET A 21 13.02 -21.98 4.42
N ALA A 22 14.34 -22.13 4.56
CA ALA A 22 14.88 -22.91 5.63
C ALA A 22 14.14 -22.44 6.86
N SER A 23 13.34 -23.32 7.49
CA SER A 23 12.78 -23.02 8.79
C SER A 23 13.99 -22.74 9.65
N ALA A 24 14.27 -21.48 9.91
CA ALA A 24 15.24 -21.11 10.92
C ALA A 24 14.74 -21.83 12.17
N GLU A 25 15.60 -22.66 12.76
CA GLU A 25 15.29 -23.25 14.07
C GLU A 25 14.85 -22.08 14.95
N ALA A 26 13.69 -22.20 15.59
CA ALA A 26 13.16 -21.16 16.45
C ALA A 26 14.28 -20.71 17.38
N THR A 27 14.68 -19.46 17.31
CA THR A 27 15.78 -18.91 18.10
C THR A 27 15.38 -19.05 19.57
N ASP A 28 16.07 -19.89 20.30
CA ASP A 28 15.80 -20.15 21.72
C ASP A 28 16.65 -19.16 22.55
N TRP A 29 16.12 -17.91 22.68
CA TRP A 29 16.79 -16.89 23.48
C TRP A 29 16.66 -17.18 24.97
N GLU A 30 17.71 -16.90 25.72
CA GLU A 30 17.64 -16.88 27.18
C GLU A 30 16.87 -15.63 27.65
N PRO A 31 15.99 -15.77 28.65
CA PRO A 31 15.33 -14.62 29.26
C PRO A 31 16.33 -13.63 29.86
N PHE A 32 16.04 -12.33 29.77
CA PHE A 32 16.83 -11.31 30.45
C PHE A 32 16.85 -11.54 31.97
N ALA A 33 18.01 -11.35 32.60
CA ALA A 33 18.16 -11.49 34.05
C ALA A 33 17.36 -10.43 34.82
N GLU A 34 17.33 -9.20 34.28
CA GLU A 34 16.49 -8.10 34.74
C GLU A 34 15.42 -7.79 33.69
N ASN A 35 14.27 -7.27 34.14
CA ASN A 35 13.21 -6.93 33.19
C ASN A 35 13.64 -5.80 32.25
N VAL A 36 13.49 -6.03 30.96
CA VAL A 36 13.73 -5.04 29.91
C VAL A 36 12.40 -4.50 29.40
N THR A 37 12.22 -3.19 29.43
CA THR A 37 11.03 -2.55 28.82
C THR A 37 11.38 -2.02 27.45
N ILE A 38 10.59 -2.41 26.43
CA ILE A 38 10.61 -1.82 25.10
C ILE A 38 9.28 -1.12 24.83
N THR A 39 9.33 -0.03 24.07
CA THR A 39 8.16 0.74 23.64
C THR A 39 8.06 0.70 22.12
N ILE A 40 6.91 0.24 21.63
CA ILE A 40 6.60 0.02 20.21
C ILE A 40 5.51 1.00 19.80
N PRO A 41 5.69 1.80 18.74
CA PRO A 41 4.62 2.65 18.23
C PRO A 41 3.54 1.83 17.54
N VAL A 42 2.31 2.29 17.60
CA VAL A 42 1.15 1.74 16.88
C VAL A 42 0.31 2.89 16.37
N TYR A 43 -0.19 2.81 15.13
CA TYR A 43 -1.04 3.86 14.60
C TYR A 43 -2.42 3.87 15.23
N ASP A 44 -2.82 5.05 15.71
CA ASP A 44 -4.20 5.37 16.04
C ASP A 44 -4.81 6.14 14.86
N ARG A 45 -5.84 5.58 14.25
CA ARG A 45 -6.54 6.15 13.09
C ARG A 45 -7.81 6.91 13.48
N GLY A 46 -8.13 6.99 14.77
CA GLY A 46 -9.28 7.75 15.28
C GLY A 46 -10.64 7.23 14.82
N GLN A 47 -10.72 5.98 14.41
CA GLN A 47 -11.99 5.42 13.93
C GLN A 47 -12.85 4.91 15.09
N ALA A 48 -14.17 5.09 14.97
CA ALA A 48 -15.11 4.59 15.98
C ALA A 48 -15.15 3.06 16.01
N GLY A 49 -15.27 2.49 17.21
CA GLY A 49 -15.38 1.04 17.39
C GLY A 49 -14.05 0.28 17.35
N ILE A 50 -12.92 0.98 17.18
CA ILE A 50 -11.58 0.37 17.26
C ILE A 50 -11.19 0.24 18.74
N PRO A 51 -10.60 -0.92 19.15
CA PRO A 51 -10.03 -1.07 20.48
C PRO A 51 -8.93 -0.05 20.75
N ASN A 52 -8.67 0.25 22.03
CA ASN A 52 -7.50 1.03 22.42
C ASN A 52 -6.21 0.34 21.91
N VAL A 53 -5.43 1.03 21.09
CA VAL A 53 -4.22 0.48 20.46
C VAL A 53 -3.09 0.22 21.46
N GLU A 54 -3.15 0.77 22.67
CA GLU A 54 -2.14 0.56 23.72
C GLU A 54 -2.52 -0.56 24.68
N ASP A 55 -3.80 -0.96 24.75
CA ASP A 55 -4.30 -2.01 25.64
C ASP A 55 -5.53 -2.71 25.04
N ASN A 56 -5.32 -3.88 24.47
CA ASN A 56 -6.36 -4.71 23.84
C ASN A 56 -5.97 -6.19 23.84
N TYR A 57 -6.79 -7.05 23.23
CA TYR A 57 -6.52 -8.46 23.09
C TYR A 57 -5.09 -8.76 22.59
N TRP A 58 -4.63 -8.07 21.53
CA TRP A 58 -3.35 -8.36 20.91
C TRP A 58 -2.16 -7.90 21.74
N THR A 59 -2.24 -6.77 22.41
CA THR A 59 -1.17 -6.31 23.30
C THR A 59 -0.99 -7.25 24.49
N GLN A 60 -2.09 -7.77 25.01
CA GLN A 60 -2.08 -8.76 26.08
C GLN A 60 -1.56 -10.11 25.59
N TRP A 61 -2.00 -10.57 24.40
CA TRP A 61 -1.53 -11.81 23.79
C TRP A 61 -0.02 -11.76 23.52
N ILE A 62 0.51 -10.64 23.02
CA ILE A 62 1.95 -10.44 22.82
C ILE A 62 2.70 -10.49 24.16
N GLN A 63 2.19 -9.81 25.19
CA GLN A 63 2.83 -9.84 26.50
C GLN A 63 2.87 -11.25 27.09
N GLU A 64 1.81 -12.04 26.92
CA GLU A 64 1.72 -13.41 27.43
C GLU A 64 2.64 -14.38 26.68
N ASN A 65 2.66 -14.33 25.34
CA ASN A 65 3.34 -15.30 24.49
C ASN A 65 4.79 -14.93 24.18
N PHE A 66 5.16 -13.68 24.29
CA PHE A 66 6.52 -13.18 24.09
C PHE A 66 7.11 -12.55 25.36
N GLY A 67 6.50 -11.46 25.83
CA GLY A 67 7.10 -10.65 26.89
C GLY A 67 7.39 -11.43 28.17
N ASN A 68 6.42 -12.19 28.67
CA ASN A 68 6.58 -12.98 29.91
C ASN A 68 7.61 -14.10 29.77
N LYS A 69 7.74 -14.68 28.56
CA LYS A 69 8.69 -15.76 28.29
C LYS A 69 10.14 -15.28 28.41
N TYR A 70 10.42 -14.06 27.96
CA TYR A 70 11.79 -13.53 27.87
C TYR A 70 12.12 -12.44 28.87
N ASN A 71 11.26 -12.23 29.89
CA ASN A 71 11.38 -11.16 30.90
C ASN A 71 11.43 -9.76 30.25
N ILE A 72 10.59 -9.55 29.24
CA ILE A 72 10.43 -8.28 28.51
C ILE A 72 9.04 -7.71 28.79
N THR A 73 8.98 -6.41 29.09
CA THR A 73 7.72 -5.67 29.12
C THR A 73 7.56 -4.92 27.80
N VAL A 74 6.53 -5.29 27.01
CA VAL A 74 6.22 -4.63 25.74
C VAL A 74 5.13 -3.59 26.01
N LYS A 75 5.44 -2.32 25.79
CA LYS A 75 4.49 -1.21 25.88
C LYS A 75 4.23 -0.62 24.51
N TYR A 76 3.02 -0.18 24.28
CA TYR A 76 2.65 0.45 23.02
C TYR A 76 2.46 1.95 23.20
N VAL A 77 2.76 2.71 22.15
CA VAL A 77 2.62 4.17 22.12
C VAL A 77 1.75 4.53 20.91
N ALA A 78 0.59 5.13 21.18
CA ALA A 78 -0.33 5.55 20.13
C ALA A 78 0.26 6.72 19.33
N ILE A 79 0.35 6.52 18.01
CA ILE A 79 0.78 7.53 17.04
C ILE A 79 -0.42 7.89 16.16
N PRO A 80 -0.97 9.11 16.25
CA PRO A 80 -2.05 9.52 15.37
C PRO A 80 -1.63 9.43 13.90
N ARG A 81 -2.31 8.58 13.11
CA ARG A 81 -1.93 8.36 11.69
C ARG A 81 -2.04 9.64 10.86
N SER A 82 -2.96 10.53 11.21
CA SER A 82 -3.15 11.83 10.55
C SER A 82 -2.07 12.87 10.87
N ASP A 83 -1.22 12.64 11.90
CA ASP A 83 -0.28 13.64 12.41
C ASP A 83 1.01 13.03 12.97
N VAL A 84 1.58 12.09 12.22
CA VAL A 84 2.75 11.29 12.62
C VAL A 84 3.95 12.16 12.98
N MET A 85 4.31 13.11 12.11
CA MET A 85 5.55 13.88 12.27
C MET A 85 5.49 14.81 13.49
N ASN A 86 4.36 15.49 13.72
CA ASN A 86 4.19 16.32 14.92
C ASN A 86 4.24 15.48 16.19
N LYS A 87 3.62 14.28 16.18
CA LYS A 87 3.66 13.40 17.35
C LYS A 87 5.10 13.00 17.70
N TYR A 88 5.89 12.56 16.71
CA TYR A 88 7.29 12.20 16.95
C TYR A 88 8.14 13.41 17.34
N SER A 89 7.91 14.58 16.76
CA SER A 89 8.59 15.82 17.16
C SER A 89 8.29 16.20 18.60
N MET A 90 7.03 16.05 19.05
CA MET A 90 6.64 16.29 20.45
C MET A 90 7.31 15.29 21.39
N LEU A 91 7.35 14.01 21.04
CA LEU A 91 8.02 12.98 21.83
C LEU A 91 9.52 13.24 21.91
N ALA A 92 10.16 13.62 20.79
CA ALA A 92 11.57 14.00 20.77
C ALA A 92 11.88 15.22 21.65
N ALA A 93 11.04 16.25 21.59
CA ALA A 93 11.19 17.45 22.42
C ALA A 93 10.99 17.17 23.93
N ALA A 94 10.23 16.13 24.26
CA ALA A 94 10.00 15.67 25.63
C ALA A 94 11.05 14.64 26.11
N ASP A 95 11.99 14.24 25.26
CA ASP A 95 12.94 13.14 25.50
C ASP A 95 12.24 11.81 25.83
N ASP A 96 11.11 11.55 25.15
CA ASP A 96 10.20 10.42 25.37
C ASP A 96 9.92 9.64 24.08
N LEU A 97 10.91 9.62 23.17
CA LEU A 97 10.81 8.80 21.96
C LEU A 97 10.70 7.30 22.33
N PRO A 98 9.81 6.52 21.67
CA PRO A 98 9.74 5.09 21.91
C PRO A 98 11.05 4.38 21.52
N THR A 99 11.27 3.16 22.03
CA THR A 99 12.45 2.35 21.70
C THR A 99 12.56 2.12 20.19
N VAL A 100 11.41 1.90 19.54
CA VAL A 100 11.27 1.73 18.10
C VAL A 100 10.54 2.94 17.51
N LEU A 101 10.97 3.43 16.36
CA LEU A 101 10.24 4.38 15.54
C LEU A 101 9.82 3.66 14.26
N MET A 102 8.59 3.92 13.75
CA MET A 102 8.09 3.29 12.54
C MET A 102 7.37 4.27 11.63
N GLU A 103 7.52 4.11 10.31
CA GLU A 103 6.82 4.86 9.29
C GLU A 103 6.85 4.12 7.93
N TYR A 104 5.83 4.35 7.11
CA TYR A 104 5.79 3.88 5.72
C TYR A 104 6.49 4.84 4.74
N ASP A 105 6.55 6.10 5.09
CA ASP A 105 7.04 7.17 4.25
C ASP A 105 8.56 7.26 4.32
N TYR A 106 9.23 6.85 3.24
CA TYR A 106 10.69 6.80 3.16
C TYR A 106 11.36 8.14 3.44
N PRO A 107 10.94 9.28 2.85
CA PRO A 107 11.50 10.58 3.18
C PRO A 107 11.45 10.96 4.66
N LYS A 108 10.39 10.56 5.37
CA LYS A 108 10.28 10.82 6.82
C LYS A 108 11.31 10.06 7.63
N VAL A 109 11.54 8.79 7.30
CA VAL A 109 12.55 7.98 8.01
C VAL A 109 13.96 8.50 7.72
N THR A 110 14.24 8.93 6.49
CA THR A 110 15.52 9.57 6.16
C THR A 110 15.70 10.89 6.91
N GLN A 111 14.62 11.66 7.09
CA GLN A 111 14.64 12.88 7.90
C GLN A 111 14.94 12.58 9.37
N TRP A 112 14.33 11.54 9.96
CA TRP A 112 14.63 11.15 11.35
C TRP A 112 16.10 10.76 11.55
N ALA A 113 16.73 10.11 10.55
CA ALA A 113 18.16 9.82 10.59
C ALA A 113 18.99 11.12 10.57
N ALA A 114 18.62 12.10 9.73
CA ALA A 114 19.29 13.39 9.64
C ALA A 114 19.10 14.24 10.92
N ASP A 115 17.92 14.21 11.51
CA ASP A 115 17.58 14.92 12.74
C ASP A 115 18.23 14.29 13.99
N GLY A 116 18.86 13.12 13.84
CA GLY A 116 19.49 12.40 14.92
C GLY A 116 18.51 11.75 15.91
N TYR A 117 17.31 11.37 15.46
CA TYR A 117 16.37 10.60 16.27
C TYR A 117 16.73 9.12 16.29
N LEU A 118 17.38 8.63 15.23
CA LEU A 118 17.77 7.24 15.06
C LEU A 118 19.26 7.01 15.34
N GLN A 119 19.57 5.85 15.90
CA GLN A 119 20.93 5.33 15.93
C GLN A 119 21.19 4.37 14.75
N THR A 120 22.45 4.24 14.37
CA THR A 120 22.89 3.27 13.37
C THR A 120 22.76 1.84 13.90
N PHE A 121 22.49 0.90 13.02
CA PHE A 121 22.36 -0.51 13.36
C PHE A 121 23.71 -1.18 13.60
N ASP A 122 23.80 -1.93 14.69
CA ASP A 122 24.76 -3.00 14.85
C ASP A 122 24.28 -4.21 14.01
N MET A 123 24.85 -4.36 12.82
CA MET A 123 24.43 -5.39 11.86
C MET A 123 24.77 -6.81 12.32
N GLU A 124 25.77 -6.99 13.19
CA GLU A 124 26.12 -8.28 13.79
C GLU A 124 25.04 -8.66 14.82
N LEU A 125 24.69 -7.74 15.71
CA LEU A 125 23.59 -7.93 16.67
C LEU A 125 22.26 -8.25 15.95
N PHE A 126 21.95 -7.54 14.85
CA PHE A 126 20.76 -7.79 14.05
C PHE A 126 20.76 -9.21 13.47
N ALA A 127 21.83 -9.59 12.79
CA ALA A 127 21.93 -10.90 12.15
C ALA A 127 21.90 -12.07 13.17
N GLU A 128 22.48 -11.88 14.35
CA GLU A 128 22.51 -12.89 15.41
C GLU A 128 21.18 -13.00 16.15
N THR A 129 20.52 -11.87 16.42
CA THR A 129 19.29 -11.84 17.25
C THR A 129 18.03 -12.09 16.43
N ALA A 130 17.98 -11.57 15.20
CA ALA A 130 16.83 -11.68 14.31
C ALA A 130 17.22 -12.27 12.93
N PRO A 131 17.72 -13.50 12.88
CA PRO A 131 18.28 -14.09 11.66
C PRO A 131 17.26 -14.29 10.54
N THR A 132 16.00 -14.64 10.85
CA THR A 132 14.96 -14.82 9.85
C THR A 132 14.61 -13.49 9.19
N TYR A 133 14.43 -12.44 10.00
CA TYR A 133 14.16 -11.09 9.49
C TYR A 133 15.34 -10.56 8.67
N TYR A 134 16.56 -10.67 9.19
CA TYR A 134 17.77 -10.26 8.51
C TYR A 134 17.94 -10.96 7.14
N ASN A 135 17.85 -12.30 7.13
CA ASN A 135 17.99 -13.08 5.91
C ASN A 135 16.90 -12.78 4.88
N ARG A 136 15.67 -12.49 5.31
CA ARG A 136 14.58 -12.04 4.44
C ARG A 136 14.93 -10.71 3.77
N MET A 137 15.45 -9.74 4.53
CA MET A 137 15.90 -8.46 3.96
C MET A 137 17.04 -8.63 2.96
N VAL A 138 18.01 -9.51 3.25
CA VAL A 138 19.10 -9.83 2.33
C VAL A 138 18.58 -10.48 1.05
N ALA A 139 17.72 -11.49 1.17
CA ALA A 139 17.17 -12.22 0.03
C ALA A 139 16.35 -11.34 -0.92
N ASN A 140 15.70 -10.30 -0.38
CA ASN A 140 14.87 -9.35 -1.14
C ASN A 140 15.61 -8.03 -1.47
N ASN A 141 16.93 -7.99 -1.32
CA ASN A 141 17.76 -6.81 -1.58
C ASN A 141 17.32 -5.53 -0.83
N GLN A 142 16.65 -5.67 0.30
CA GLN A 142 16.09 -4.53 1.03
C GLN A 142 17.14 -3.70 1.75
N LEU A 143 18.29 -4.30 2.09
CA LEU A 143 19.41 -3.59 2.75
C LEU A 143 19.97 -2.42 1.90
N THR A 144 19.72 -2.43 0.59
CA THR A 144 20.10 -1.32 -0.29
C THR A 144 19.34 -0.03 0.05
N TYR A 145 18.08 -0.15 0.46
CA TYR A 145 17.20 0.99 0.77
C TYR A 145 17.36 1.52 2.19
N THR A 146 17.93 0.74 3.10
CA THR A 146 18.03 1.09 4.52
C THR A 146 19.23 1.96 4.88
N LYS A 147 20.07 2.26 3.90
CA LYS A 147 21.29 3.07 4.07
C LYS A 147 21.01 4.53 3.74
N ILE A 148 21.34 5.40 4.68
CA ILE A 148 21.32 6.85 4.50
C ILE A 148 22.75 7.35 4.69
N ASN A 149 23.31 8.01 3.69
CA ASN A 149 24.72 8.44 3.67
C ASN A 149 25.73 7.30 3.97
N GLY A 150 25.38 6.08 3.56
CA GLY A 150 26.23 4.89 3.73
C GLY A 150 26.03 4.10 5.02
N GLU A 151 25.30 4.62 6.00
CA GLU A 151 25.04 3.98 7.28
C GLU A 151 23.61 3.41 7.32
N THR A 152 23.41 2.25 7.96
CA THR A 152 22.09 1.62 8.10
C THR A 152 21.37 2.15 9.34
N TYR A 153 20.21 2.76 9.17
CA TYR A 153 19.40 3.36 10.24
C TYR A 153 18.07 2.66 10.48
N PHE A 154 17.60 1.85 9.53
CA PHE A 154 16.31 1.18 9.68
C PHE A 154 16.28 -0.18 8.99
N ALA A 155 15.40 -1.02 9.47
CA ALA A 155 14.96 -2.25 8.81
C ALA A 155 13.63 -2.01 8.12
N ALA A 156 13.27 -2.88 7.19
CA ALA A 156 12.07 -2.72 6.38
C ALA A 156 11.29 -4.03 6.30
N ALA A 157 9.98 -3.94 6.50
CA ALA A 157 9.08 -5.06 6.29
C ALA A 157 9.13 -5.55 4.85
N TYR A 158 9.06 -6.85 4.67
CA TYR A 158 8.94 -7.43 3.33
C TYR A 158 7.56 -7.11 2.75
N ARG A 159 7.54 -6.60 1.51
CA ARG A 159 6.32 -6.39 0.74
C ARG A 159 6.30 -7.38 -0.43
N PRO A 160 5.57 -8.50 -0.32
CA PRO A 160 5.45 -9.43 -1.42
C PRO A 160 4.73 -8.80 -2.61
N TYR A 161 5.11 -9.18 -3.81
CA TYR A 161 4.45 -8.75 -5.06
C TYR A 161 4.43 -7.24 -5.31
N TYR A 162 5.36 -6.49 -4.73
CA TYR A 162 5.44 -5.03 -4.86
C TYR A 162 5.57 -4.58 -6.33
N ASP A 163 6.24 -5.36 -7.15
CA ASP A 163 6.54 -5.07 -8.54
C ASP A 163 5.34 -5.29 -9.49
N THR A 164 4.30 -5.93 -9.04
CA THR A 164 3.03 -6.05 -9.75
C THR A 164 1.95 -5.11 -9.21
N ALA A 165 2.20 -4.44 -8.07
CA ALA A 165 1.21 -3.63 -7.37
C ALA A 165 -0.16 -4.31 -7.24
N TYR A 166 -0.15 -5.65 -7.05
CA TYR A 166 -1.38 -6.47 -7.03
C TYR A 166 -2.27 -6.15 -5.83
N THR A 167 -1.72 -5.48 -4.84
CA THR A 167 -2.42 -5.26 -3.57
C THR A 167 -3.65 -4.38 -3.70
N PHE A 168 -3.78 -3.58 -4.78
CA PHE A 168 -4.92 -2.71 -5.03
C PHE A 168 -5.45 -2.86 -6.46
N GLN A 169 -6.76 -3.02 -6.61
CA GLN A 169 -7.46 -3.05 -7.89
C GLN A 169 -8.82 -2.38 -7.78
N ASN A 170 -9.39 -2.07 -8.95
CA ASN A 170 -10.71 -1.48 -9.09
C ASN A 170 -11.68 -2.48 -9.70
N PHE A 171 -12.90 -2.51 -9.15
CA PHE A 171 -14.04 -3.25 -9.65
C PHE A 171 -15.08 -2.29 -10.19
N VAL A 172 -15.72 -2.65 -11.29
CA VAL A 172 -16.68 -1.83 -12.00
C VAL A 172 -17.99 -2.56 -12.24
N ARG A 173 -19.08 -1.81 -12.39
CA ARG A 173 -20.42 -2.29 -12.70
C ARG A 173 -20.51 -2.67 -14.19
N MET A 174 -20.21 -3.95 -14.50
CA MET A 174 -20.29 -4.46 -15.87
C MET A 174 -21.74 -4.53 -16.37
N ASP A 175 -22.70 -4.78 -15.48
CA ASP A 175 -24.12 -4.71 -15.78
C ASP A 175 -24.55 -3.31 -16.27
N TRP A 176 -24.06 -2.23 -15.68
CA TRP A 176 -24.33 -0.87 -16.15
C TRP A 176 -23.73 -0.60 -17.52
N LEU A 177 -22.48 -1.07 -17.75
CA LEU A 177 -21.84 -0.95 -19.05
C LEU A 177 -22.66 -1.62 -20.14
N ARG A 178 -23.13 -2.84 -19.91
CA ARG A 178 -23.95 -3.58 -20.88
C ARG A 178 -25.28 -2.89 -21.16
N GLU A 179 -25.91 -2.30 -20.14
CA GLU A 179 -27.15 -1.56 -20.30
C GLU A 179 -26.99 -0.37 -21.26
N VAL A 180 -25.82 0.27 -21.25
CA VAL A 180 -25.51 1.40 -22.15
C VAL A 180 -24.73 1.02 -23.42
N GLY A 181 -24.58 -0.30 -23.69
CA GLY A 181 -24.08 -0.81 -24.96
C GLY A 181 -22.60 -1.16 -25.01
N TYR A 182 -21.93 -1.21 -23.87
CA TYR A 182 -20.53 -1.66 -23.77
C TYR A 182 -20.50 -3.13 -23.35
N ASP A 183 -19.78 -3.97 -24.08
CA ASP A 183 -19.52 -5.37 -23.75
C ASP A 183 -18.08 -5.56 -23.20
N TYR A 184 -17.37 -4.49 -22.90
CA TYR A 184 -16.01 -4.43 -22.36
C TYR A 184 -15.88 -3.34 -21.30
N VAL A 185 -14.84 -3.41 -20.47
CA VAL A 185 -14.49 -2.37 -19.50
C VAL A 185 -13.62 -1.31 -20.18
N PRO A 186 -14.01 -0.03 -20.18
CA PRO A 186 -13.20 1.06 -20.73
C PRO A 186 -11.83 1.17 -20.04
N VAL A 187 -10.75 1.24 -20.83
CA VAL A 187 -9.37 1.40 -20.35
C VAL A 187 -8.73 2.72 -20.79
N THR A 188 -9.34 3.44 -21.74
CA THR A 188 -8.92 4.79 -22.10
C THR A 188 -9.76 5.84 -21.38
N ARG A 189 -9.23 7.05 -21.21
CA ARG A 189 -9.98 8.16 -20.60
C ARG A 189 -11.21 8.53 -21.42
N GLU A 190 -11.07 8.58 -22.75
CA GLU A 190 -12.16 8.89 -23.66
C GLU A 190 -13.29 7.86 -23.53
N ASP A 191 -12.99 6.57 -23.67
CA ASP A 191 -14.00 5.50 -23.53
C ASP A 191 -14.68 5.53 -22.15
N TYR A 192 -13.90 5.79 -21.09
CA TYR A 192 -14.46 5.92 -19.74
C TYR A 192 -15.43 7.08 -19.62
N LEU A 193 -15.07 8.25 -20.14
CA LEU A 193 -15.94 9.43 -20.11
C LEU A 193 -17.23 9.20 -20.89
N ASP A 194 -17.13 8.62 -22.09
CA ASP A 194 -18.28 8.30 -22.92
C ASP A 194 -19.21 7.29 -22.22
N ALA A 195 -18.66 6.27 -21.59
CA ALA A 195 -19.42 5.30 -20.81
C ALA A 195 -20.11 5.95 -19.59
N MET A 196 -19.41 6.82 -18.85
CA MET A 196 -19.99 7.51 -17.71
C MET A 196 -21.12 8.49 -18.12
N LEU A 197 -20.95 9.18 -19.22
CA LEU A 197 -22.00 10.03 -19.79
C LEU A 197 -23.22 9.21 -20.19
N ALA A 198 -23.02 8.06 -20.86
CA ALA A 198 -24.10 7.16 -21.25
C ALA A 198 -24.86 6.60 -20.03
N ILE A 199 -24.15 6.21 -18.95
CA ILE A 199 -24.76 5.75 -17.69
C ILE A 199 -25.60 6.85 -17.05
N LYS A 200 -25.10 8.07 -17.03
CA LYS A 200 -25.81 9.25 -16.52
C LYS A 200 -27.06 9.56 -17.36
N ASP A 201 -26.92 9.62 -18.68
CA ASP A 201 -28.02 9.92 -19.60
C ASP A 201 -29.12 8.86 -19.58
N ALA A 202 -28.75 7.60 -19.33
CA ALA A 202 -29.70 6.51 -19.09
C ALA A 202 -30.43 6.62 -17.73
N GLY A 203 -29.97 7.52 -16.84
CA GLY A 203 -30.53 7.68 -15.49
C GLY A 203 -30.20 6.53 -14.53
N ILE A 204 -29.16 5.76 -14.82
CA ILE A 204 -28.70 4.64 -13.97
C ILE A 204 -28.07 5.19 -12.69
N ALA A 205 -27.24 6.20 -12.78
CA ALA A 205 -26.63 6.89 -11.65
C ALA A 205 -26.59 8.42 -11.88
N GLU A 206 -26.81 9.18 -10.82
CA GLU A 206 -26.76 10.65 -10.89
C GLU A 206 -25.31 11.17 -11.05
N TYR A 207 -24.39 10.56 -10.29
CA TYR A 207 -22.95 10.87 -10.31
C TYR A 207 -22.14 9.59 -10.49
N PRO A 208 -22.11 9.01 -11.70
CA PRO A 208 -21.50 7.68 -11.90
C PRO A 208 -20.01 7.58 -11.53
N ALA A 209 -19.27 8.67 -11.69
CA ALA A 209 -17.87 8.73 -11.27
C ALA A 209 -17.67 8.84 -9.74
N GLY A 210 -18.77 8.97 -8.98
CA GLY A 210 -18.73 9.08 -7.53
C GLY A 210 -18.23 10.42 -7.01
N GLY A 211 -17.83 10.42 -5.74
CA GLY A 211 -17.33 11.60 -5.03
C GLY A 211 -15.91 11.45 -4.49
N GLU A 212 -15.34 10.25 -4.51
CA GLU A 212 -13.95 10.08 -4.13
C GLU A 212 -13.07 10.51 -5.29
N MET A 213 -12.48 11.69 -5.17
CA MET A 213 -11.36 12.02 -6.03
C MET A 213 -10.19 11.13 -5.66
N ILE A 214 -9.42 10.75 -6.67
CA ILE A 214 -8.09 10.20 -6.47
C ILE A 214 -7.28 11.25 -5.72
N THR A 215 -7.36 11.21 -4.40
CA THR A 215 -6.86 12.24 -3.49
C THR A 215 -5.40 12.05 -3.14
N GLY A 216 -4.85 10.92 -3.54
CA GLY A 216 -3.51 10.52 -3.12
C GLY A 216 -2.44 11.08 -4.04
N VAL A 217 -1.31 11.12 -3.49
CA VAL A 217 -0.01 11.30 -4.06
C VAL A 217 0.33 10.22 -5.10
N GLY A 218 -0.47 9.19 -5.28
CA GLY A 218 -0.33 8.16 -6.30
C GLY A 218 -1.28 8.31 -7.47
N SER A 219 -2.03 9.41 -7.52
CA SER A 219 -3.06 9.63 -8.54
C SER A 219 -2.52 9.99 -9.92
N ASP A 220 -1.25 10.34 -10.00
CA ASP A 220 -0.49 10.47 -11.24
C ASP A 220 -0.08 9.11 -11.85
N GLN A 221 -0.69 8.02 -11.39
CA GLN A 221 -0.54 6.68 -11.98
C GLN A 221 -0.89 6.63 -13.47
N ASN A 222 -1.63 7.62 -13.93
CA ASN A 222 -2.02 7.75 -15.34
C ASN A 222 -1.03 8.56 -16.20
N TYR A 223 0.11 8.97 -15.68
CA TYR A 223 1.12 9.70 -16.46
C TYR A 223 1.65 8.90 -17.65
N SER A 224 1.62 7.57 -17.61
CA SER A 224 2.03 6.71 -18.69
C SER A 224 1.21 6.83 -19.98
N TYR A 225 0.01 7.39 -19.92
CA TYR A 225 -0.87 7.47 -21.09
C TYR A 225 -0.32 8.28 -22.24
N ARG A 226 0.47 9.33 -21.98
CA ARG A 226 0.91 10.26 -23.04
C ARG A 226 2.39 10.64 -22.97
N THR A 227 3.12 10.16 -22.01
CA THR A 227 4.49 10.61 -21.70
C THR A 227 5.53 9.51 -21.76
N TRP A 228 5.19 8.38 -22.35
CA TRP A 228 6.14 7.29 -22.48
C TRP A 228 7.00 7.42 -23.76
N PRO A 229 8.30 7.08 -23.75
CA PRO A 229 9.10 6.78 -22.57
C PRO A 229 9.33 8.03 -21.71
N LEU A 230 9.40 7.86 -20.40
CA LEU A 230 9.68 8.93 -19.46
C LEU A 230 11.17 9.25 -19.46
N ASP A 231 11.52 10.54 -19.36
CA ASP A 231 12.88 10.96 -19.10
C ASP A 231 13.27 10.67 -17.64
N GLU A 232 14.43 10.04 -17.41
CA GLU A 232 14.85 9.66 -16.06
C GLU A 232 15.08 10.86 -15.14
N ALA A 233 15.64 11.96 -15.67
CA ALA A 233 15.86 13.17 -14.87
C ALA A 233 14.51 13.83 -14.52
N GLU A 234 13.56 13.85 -15.45
CA GLU A 234 12.21 14.32 -15.20
C GLU A 234 11.51 13.42 -14.17
N TRP A 235 11.65 12.10 -14.29
CA TRP A 235 11.11 11.17 -13.29
C TRP A 235 11.76 11.35 -11.92
N ALA A 236 13.05 11.60 -11.85
CA ALA A 236 13.72 11.92 -10.59
C ALA A 236 13.14 13.17 -9.92
N MET A 237 12.80 14.20 -10.67
CA MET A 237 12.21 15.43 -10.14
C MET A 237 10.77 15.25 -9.67
N TYR A 238 9.95 14.52 -10.43
CA TYR A 238 8.49 14.51 -10.30
C TYR A 238 7.89 13.15 -9.93
N GLY A 239 8.62 12.07 -10.03
CA GLY A 239 8.13 10.70 -9.85
C GLY A 239 7.92 10.25 -8.41
N ASP A 240 8.26 11.06 -7.42
CA ASP A 240 7.90 10.80 -6.03
C ASP A 240 6.41 11.08 -5.79
N TYR A 241 5.76 10.23 -5.01
CA TYR A 241 4.35 10.40 -4.71
C TYR A 241 4.05 11.04 -3.35
N ASN A 242 5.07 11.36 -2.54
CA ASN A 242 4.87 11.98 -1.22
C ASN A 242 4.59 13.48 -1.29
N ILE A 243 5.12 14.14 -2.32
CA ILE A 243 4.81 15.54 -2.62
C ILE A 243 4.26 15.59 -4.04
N PRO A 244 2.97 15.93 -4.21
CA PRO A 244 2.33 15.92 -5.51
C PRO A 244 3.00 16.85 -6.52
N SER A 245 3.08 16.42 -7.76
CA SER A 245 3.85 17.06 -8.84
C SER A 245 3.06 18.13 -9.62
N LEU A 246 2.61 19.20 -8.98
CA LEU A 246 1.94 20.28 -9.69
C LEU A 246 2.94 21.04 -10.59
N GLY A 247 2.59 21.22 -11.86
CA GLY A 247 3.47 21.81 -12.88
C GLY A 247 4.12 20.79 -13.82
N TRP A 248 3.91 19.51 -13.60
CA TRP A 248 4.31 18.43 -14.50
C TRP A 248 3.17 18.06 -15.46
N TYR A 249 3.49 17.78 -16.73
CA TYR A 249 2.48 17.54 -17.75
C TYR A 249 1.50 16.39 -17.42
N PRO A 250 1.92 15.22 -16.94
CA PRO A 250 0.98 14.16 -16.54
C PRO A 250 0.00 14.58 -15.44
N ASN A 251 0.44 15.40 -14.51
CA ASN A 251 -0.43 15.96 -13.49
C ASN A 251 -1.43 16.98 -14.06
N TYR A 252 -1.00 17.81 -15.03
CA TYR A 252 -1.91 18.69 -15.77
C TYR A 252 -3.03 17.89 -16.45
N GLU A 253 -2.68 16.84 -17.18
CA GLU A 253 -3.64 15.97 -17.88
C GLU A 253 -4.62 15.32 -16.91
N LEU A 254 -4.13 14.87 -15.76
CA LEU A 254 -4.97 14.29 -14.70
C LEU A 254 -5.97 15.31 -14.16
N LEU A 255 -5.52 16.49 -13.77
CA LEU A 255 -6.39 17.51 -13.18
C LEU A 255 -7.37 18.08 -14.20
N LYS A 256 -6.98 18.16 -15.47
CA LYS A 256 -7.88 18.55 -16.56
C LYS A 256 -8.99 17.53 -16.79
N TYR A 257 -8.66 16.24 -16.67
CA TYR A 257 -9.62 15.16 -16.72
C TYR A 257 -10.61 15.19 -15.53
N GLU A 258 -10.13 15.48 -14.32
CA GLU A 258 -11.00 15.68 -13.16
C GLU A 258 -11.91 16.90 -13.31
N ASN A 259 -11.39 18.02 -13.82
CA ASN A 259 -12.19 19.20 -14.13
C ASN A 259 -13.29 18.90 -15.15
N TYR A 260 -12.98 18.16 -16.21
CA TYR A 260 -13.98 17.75 -17.19
C TYR A 260 -15.09 16.89 -16.55
N LYS A 261 -14.74 15.85 -15.78
CA LYS A 261 -15.72 15.01 -15.08
C LYS A 261 -16.65 15.84 -14.19
N TYR A 262 -16.08 16.79 -13.46
CA TYR A 262 -16.86 17.68 -12.59
C TYR A 262 -17.83 18.56 -13.40
N ASN A 263 -17.34 19.26 -14.42
CA ASN A 263 -18.16 20.15 -15.26
C ASN A 263 -19.21 19.39 -16.09
N ALA A 264 -18.94 18.15 -16.49
CA ALA A 264 -19.90 17.26 -17.12
C ALA A 264 -20.95 16.69 -16.12
N GLY A 265 -20.80 16.99 -14.83
CA GLY A 265 -21.70 16.52 -13.77
C GLY A 265 -21.61 15.00 -13.54
N LEU A 266 -20.46 14.40 -13.83
CA LEU A 266 -20.19 12.98 -13.56
C LEU A 266 -19.74 12.74 -12.12
N THR A 267 -19.14 13.75 -11.49
CA THR A 267 -18.65 13.75 -10.11
C THR A 267 -19.64 14.48 -9.21
N ASN A 268 -19.87 13.98 -8.01
CA ASN A 268 -20.69 14.65 -7.00
C ASN A 268 -20.15 16.07 -6.72
N PRO A 269 -20.98 17.12 -6.80
CA PRO A 269 -20.55 18.51 -6.55
C PRO A 269 -19.92 18.73 -5.15
N GLU A 270 -20.28 17.90 -4.18
CA GLU A 270 -19.75 17.94 -2.81
C GLU A 270 -18.66 16.89 -2.55
N TYR A 271 -17.99 16.40 -3.61
CA TYR A 271 -16.97 15.34 -3.53
C TYR A 271 -15.91 15.58 -2.45
N TYR A 272 -15.56 16.84 -2.18
CA TYR A 272 -14.57 17.25 -1.20
C TYR A 272 -14.97 16.96 0.26
N LEU A 273 -16.23 16.59 0.50
CA LEU A 273 -16.74 16.12 1.78
C LEU A 273 -16.78 14.58 1.87
N THR A 274 -16.63 13.90 0.75
CA THR A 274 -16.72 12.44 0.67
C THR A 274 -15.47 11.80 1.28
N THR A 275 -15.68 10.88 2.22
CA THR A 275 -14.62 10.04 2.78
C THR A 275 -14.55 8.71 2.02
N SER A 276 -13.44 7.95 2.22
CA SER A 276 -13.33 6.59 1.64
C SER A 276 -14.43 5.64 2.13
N GLU A 277 -14.93 5.81 3.36
CA GLU A 277 -16.06 5.03 3.86
C GLU A 277 -17.39 5.44 3.20
N ASP A 278 -17.57 6.72 2.88
CA ASP A 278 -18.75 7.18 2.13
C ASP A 278 -18.71 6.62 0.71
N ALA A 279 -17.56 6.64 0.03
CA ALA A 279 -17.38 6.06 -1.31
C ALA A 279 -17.66 4.55 -1.32
N LYS A 280 -17.14 3.81 -0.33
CA LYS A 280 -17.42 2.39 -0.14
C LYS A 280 -18.93 2.14 0.04
N SER A 281 -19.56 2.91 0.89
CA SER A 281 -21.01 2.81 1.14
C SER A 281 -21.83 3.12 -0.11
N ALA A 282 -21.45 4.15 -0.88
CA ALA A 282 -22.10 4.50 -2.13
C ALA A 282 -21.97 3.36 -3.17
N PHE A 283 -20.82 2.70 -3.25
CA PHE A 283 -20.66 1.54 -4.14
C PHE A 283 -21.51 0.34 -3.69
N ILE A 284 -21.50 0.01 -2.40
CA ILE A 284 -22.32 -1.07 -1.84
C ILE A 284 -23.81 -0.80 -2.09
N ASN A 285 -24.25 0.45 -2.00
CA ASN A 285 -25.64 0.84 -2.26
C ASN A 285 -25.99 0.90 -3.76
N GLY A 286 -25.02 0.71 -4.67
CA GLY A 286 -25.27 0.77 -6.11
C GLY A 286 -25.47 2.21 -6.62
N GLU A 287 -24.76 3.18 -6.07
CA GLU A 287 -24.87 4.60 -6.42
C GLU A 287 -23.75 5.07 -7.34
N ILE A 288 -22.59 4.39 -7.34
CA ILE A 288 -21.42 4.72 -8.17
C ILE A 288 -20.92 3.53 -8.97
N TYR A 289 -20.24 3.83 -10.08
CA TYR A 289 -19.79 2.85 -11.07
C TYR A 289 -18.62 1.98 -10.61
N GLN A 290 -17.70 2.56 -9.87
CA GLN A 290 -16.39 1.95 -9.57
C GLN A 290 -16.03 2.08 -8.09
N TYR A 291 -15.42 1.01 -7.56
CA TYR A 291 -14.76 1.06 -6.26
C TYR A 291 -13.53 0.15 -6.25
N GLY A 292 -12.51 0.52 -5.48
CA GLY A 292 -11.27 -0.22 -5.36
C GLY A 292 -11.05 -0.82 -3.98
N GLY A 293 -10.23 -1.86 -3.92
CA GLY A 293 -9.87 -2.52 -2.68
C GLY A 293 -8.50 -3.19 -2.71
N TYR A 294 -8.00 -3.51 -1.52
CA TYR A 294 -6.75 -4.24 -1.34
C TYR A 294 -7.01 -5.74 -1.29
N ILE A 295 -6.56 -6.50 -2.30
CA ILE A 295 -6.61 -7.99 -2.28
C ILE A 295 -5.73 -8.57 -1.17
N SER A 296 -4.70 -7.84 -0.76
CA SER A 296 -3.83 -8.24 0.36
C SER A 296 -4.51 -8.22 1.74
N ALA A 297 -5.77 -7.79 1.80
CA ALA A 297 -6.61 -7.77 2.99
C ALA A 297 -7.99 -8.35 2.67
N SER A 298 -8.77 -8.71 3.68
CA SER A 298 -10.14 -9.19 3.46
C SER A 298 -10.98 -8.17 2.70
N MET A 299 -11.74 -8.66 1.72
CA MET A 299 -12.65 -7.88 0.89
C MET A 299 -14.12 -8.18 1.22
N ASP A 300 -14.45 -8.32 2.48
CA ASP A 300 -15.79 -8.68 2.98
C ASP A 300 -16.89 -7.74 2.49
N TRP A 301 -16.55 -6.50 2.11
CA TRP A 301 -17.47 -5.53 1.53
C TRP A 301 -18.10 -6.02 0.20
N LEU A 302 -17.46 -6.97 -0.51
CA LEU A 302 -18.05 -7.59 -1.70
C LEU A 302 -19.29 -8.42 -1.35
N THR A 303 -19.29 -9.13 -0.22
CA THR A 303 -20.49 -9.83 0.26
C THR A 303 -21.63 -8.85 0.47
N ALA A 304 -21.40 -7.75 1.19
CA ALA A 304 -22.41 -6.71 1.41
C ALA A 304 -22.88 -6.07 0.09
N PHE A 305 -21.99 -5.90 -0.88
CA PHE A 305 -22.35 -5.40 -2.21
C PHE A 305 -23.32 -6.34 -2.92
N TYR A 306 -23.05 -7.64 -2.98
CA TYR A 306 -23.93 -8.61 -3.66
C TYR A 306 -25.24 -8.86 -2.90
N GLU A 307 -25.24 -8.75 -1.57
CA GLU A 307 -26.49 -8.76 -0.77
C GLU A 307 -27.41 -7.59 -1.13
N ALA A 308 -26.84 -6.38 -1.32
CA ALA A 308 -27.59 -5.19 -1.70
C ALA A 308 -27.96 -5.16 -3.20
N ASN A 309 -27.15 -5.77 -4.06
CA ASN A 309 -27.28 -5.76 -5.51
C ASN A 309 -27.22 -7.19 -6.08
N PRO A 310 -28.23 -8.05 -5.84
CA PRO A 310 -28.16 -9.48 -6.16
C PRO A 310 -28.06 -9.79 -7.67
N ASP A 311 -28.48 -8.86 -8.52
CA ASP A 311 -28.45 -9.00 -9.97
C ASP A 311 -27.24 -8.26 -10.61
N ALA A 312 -26.37 -7.66 -9.80
CA ALA A 312 -25.22 -6.92 -10.31
C ALA A 312 -24.14 -7.86 -10.86
N GLU A 313 -23.47 -7.39 -11.87
CA GLU A 313 -22.28 -8.02 -12.42
C GLU A 313 -21.08 -7.09 -12.25
N LEU A 314 -20.07 -7.55 -11.54
CA LEU A 314 -18.80 -6.85 -11.42
C LEU A 314 -17.78 -7.39 -12.41
N ALA A 315 -16.92 -6.50 -12.89
CA ALA A 315 -15.69 -6.85 -13.57
C ALA A 315 -14.52 -6.13 -12.90
N ILE A 316 -13.34 -6.73 -12.96
CA ILE A 316 -12.10 -6.05 -12.57
C ILE A 316 -11.65 -5.14 -13.71
N VAL A 317 -11.15 -3.94 -13.41
CA VAL A 317 -10.56 -3.07 -14.43
C VAL A 317 -9.33 -3.75 -15.02
N PRO A 318 -9.34 -4.08 -16.33
CA PRO A 318 -8.28 -4.86 -16.94
C PRO A 318 -6.96 -4.08 -16.99
N VAL A 319 -5.86 -4.80 -17.00
CA VAL A 319 -4.54 -4.24 -17.25
C VAL A 319 -4.45 -3.88 -18.74
N ASN A 320 -4.10 -2.63 -19.04
CA ASN A 320 -3.87 -2.25 -20.44
C ASN A 320 -2.52 -2.82 -20.91
N GLY A 321 -2.55 -3.73 -21.88
CA GLY A 321 -1.36 -4.33 -22.47
C GLY A 321 -0.98 -3.76 -23.83
N LYS A 322 -1.65 -2.70 -24.31
CA LYS A 322 -1.50 -2.18 -25.68
C LYS A 322 -0.96 -0.76 -25.71
N ILE A 323 -0.09 -0.52 -26.67
CA ILE A 323 0.35 0.82 -27.05
C ILE A 323 -0.61 1.34 -28.11
N ASP A 324 -1.27 2.46 -27.83
CA ASP A 324 -1.98 3.26 -28.80
C ASP A 324 -1.58 4.73 -28.63
N ALA A 325 -0.56 5.12 -29.37
CA ALA A 325 0.00 6.47 -29.30
C ALA A 325 -0.98 7.56 -29.81
N GLU A 326 -1.96 7.19 -30.66
CA GLU A 326 -2.98 8.12 -31.17
C GLU A 326 -4.03 8.39 -30.10
N ALA A 327 -4.50 7.34 -29.41
CA ALA A 327 -5.37 7.46 -28.26
C ALA A 327 -4.61 7.91 -26.97
N GLY A 328 -3.29 7.98 -27.03
CA GLY A 328 -2.44 8.29 -25.87
C GLY A 328 -2.45 7.22 -24.81
N THR A 329 -2.59 5.95 -25.20
CA THR A 329 -2.69 4.81 -24.30
C THR A 329 -1.39 4.02 -24.33
N TYR A 330 -0.86 3.75 -23.16
CA TYR A 330 0.34 2.92 -22.98
C TYR A 330 0.06 1.86 -21.90
N PRO A 331 0.58 0.63 -22.05
CA PRO A 331 0.58 -0.29 -20.95
C PRO A 331 1.43 0.31 -19.82
N GLY A 332 1.13 -0.07 -18.62
CA GLY A 332 2.00 0.34 -17.54
C GLY A 332 1.23 0.62 -16.26
N TYR A 333 1.96 0.48 -15.19
CA TYR A 333 1.48 0.82 -13.86
C TYR A 333 2.66 1.17 -12.97
N ARG A 334 2.37 1.95 -11.95
CA ARG A 334 3.35 2.26 -10.90
C ARG A 334 3.42 1.11 -9.92
N THR A 335 4.64 0.64 -9.63
CA THR A 335 4.85 -0.38 -8.59
C THR A 335 4.77 0.22 -7.20
N ASP A 336 4.52 -0.62 -6.22
CA ASP A 336 4.80 -0.28 -4.82
C ASP A 336 6.32 -0.22 -4.58
N ASN A 337 6.73 0.35 -3.45
CA ASN A 337 8.10 0.22 -2.99
C ASN A 337 8.40 -1.24 -2.61
N PRO A 338 9.64 -1.73 -2.80
CA PRO A 338 10.02 -3.12 -2.48
C PRO A 338 10.09 -3.41 -0.98
N PHE A 339 9.54 -2.54 -0.18
CA PHE A 339 9.46 -2.64 1.27
C PHE A 339 8.18 -1.97 1.79
N GLY A 340 7.70 -2.46 2.91
CA GLY A 340 6.58 -1.90 3.64
C GLY A 340 7.01 -0.97 4.77
N MET A 341 6.47 -1.24 5.98
CA MET A 341 6.81 -0.49 7.18
C MET A 341 8.32 -0.48 7.43
N MET A 342 8.87 0.68 7.68
CA MET A 342 10.25 0.86 8.10
C MET A 342 10.32 1.07 9.60
N VAL A 343 11.30 0.46 10.25
CA VAL A 343 11.53 0.54 11.69
C VAL A 343 12.96 0.93 11.98
N GLY A 344 13.14 1.98 12.77
CA GLY A 344 14.44 2.41 13.29
C GLY A 344 14.45 2.41 14.80
N PHE A 345 15.60 2.59 15.41
CA PHE A 345 15.73 2.61 16.86
C PHE A 345 16.09 3.99 17.38
N ASN A 346 15.42 4.36 18.47
CA ASN A 346 15.72 5.57 19.21
C ASN A 346 17.24 5.66 19.52
N LYS A 347 17.82 6.81 19.26
CA LYS A 347 19.26 7.12 19.50
C LYS A 347 19.74 6.78 20.91
N ASP A 348 18.85 6.83 21.89
CA ASP A 348 19.15 6.60 23.30
C ASP A 348 18.76 5.18 23.80
N ALA A 349 18.27 4.32 22.91
CA ALA A 349 17.93 2.94 23.26
C ALA A 349 19.19 2.16 23.66
N THR A 350 19.10 1.46 24.80
CA THR A 350 20.21 0.66 25.33
C THR A 350 20.40 -0.63 24.52
N LYS A 351 21.56 -1.27 24.63
CA LYS A 351 21.83 -2.54 23.97
C LYS A 351 20.79 -3.61 24.32
N ASP A 352 20.37 -3.70 25.58
CA ASP A 352 19.34 -4.68 26.00
C ASP A 352 17.98 -4.39 25.36
N GLN A 353 17.61 -3.11 25.24
CA GLN A 353 16.40 -2.70 24.53
C GLN A 353 16.46 -3.01 23.03
N LEU A 354 17.61 -2.79 22.39
CA LEU A 354 17.82 -3.17 20.99
C LEU A 354 17.72 -4.68 20.79
N THR A 355 18.37 -5.46 21.65
CA THR A 355 18.28 -6.91 21.62
C THR A 355 16.83 -7.35 21.81
N ALA A 356 16.12 -6.84 22.80
CA ALA A 356 14.71 -7.16 23.04
C ALA A 356 13.79 -6.77 21.87
N ALA A 357 14.05 -5.64 21.22
CA ALA A 357 13.30 -5.23 20.03
C ALA A 357 13.56 -6.15 18.81
N TRP A 358 14.82 -6.57 18.60
CA TRP A 358 15.14 -7.58 17.57
C TRP A 358 14.51 -8.94 17.88
N MET A 359 14.52 -9.38 19.13
CA MET A 359 13.83 -10.61 19.56
C MET A 359 12.33 -10.52 19.26
N TYR A 360 11.70 -9.36 19.53
CA TYR A 360 10.29 -9.12 19.23
C TYR A 360 10.00 -9.24 17.72
N MET A 361 10.81 -8.62 16.87
CA MET A 361 10.62 -8.66 15.42
C MET A 361 10.87 -10.05 14.86
N GLU A 362 11.89 -10.78 15.35
CA GLU A 362 12.13 -12.18 14.97
C GLU A 362 10.98 -13.09 15.38
N TRP A 363 10.45 -12.92 16.60
CA TRP A 363 9.31 -13.67 17.08
C TRP A 363 8.06 -13.46 16.21
N LEU A 364 7.85 -12.25 15.71
CA LEU A 364 6.77 -11.94 14.77
C LEU A 364 6.94 -12.62 13.40
N THR A 365 8.18 -12.95 13.01
CA THR A 365 8.45 -13.61 11.71
C THR A 365 8.25 -15.12 11.75
N GLN A 366 8.13 -15.73 12.94
CA GLN A 366 7.88 -17.16 13.08
C GLN A 366 6.51 -17.52 12.52
N GLU A 367 6.45 -18.58 11.72
CA GLU A 367 5.29 -18.95 10.92
C GLU A 367 4.00 -19.07 11.76
N GLU A 368 4.06 -19.74 12.91
CA GLU A 368 2.91 -19.93 13.81
C GLU A 368 2.38 -18.61 14.37
N ASN A 369 3.29 -17.72 14.80
CA ASN A 369 2.92 -16.41 15.33
C ASN A 369 2.35 -15.52 14.24
N LEU A 370 3.03 -15.46 13.09
CA LEU A 370 2.60 -14.66 11.96
C LEU A 370 1.21 -15.12 11.46
N PHE A 371 1.00 -16.43 11.35
CA PHE A 371 -0.31 -16.97 10.96
C PHE A 371 -1.40 -16.54 11.97
N THR A 372 -1.13 -16.66 13.27
CA THR A 372 -2.08 -16.22 14.30
C THR A 372 -2.40 -14.73 14.17
N PHE A 373 -1.41 -13.87 13.93
CA PHE A 373 -1.65 -12.43 13.70
C PHE A 373 -2.45 -12.14 12.44
N GLN A 374 -2.26 -12.93 11.39
CA GLN A 374 -2.88 -12.68 10.09
C GLN A 374 -4.29 -13.27 9.97
N TRP A 375 -4.55 -14.38 10.64
CA TRP A 375 -5.81 -15.13 10.51
C TRP A 375 -6.63 -15.21 11.80
N GLY A 376 -5.99 -15.10 12.98
CA GLY A 376 -6.66 -15.15 14.27
C GLY A 376 -6.94 -16.57 14.76
N ILE A 377 -8.14 -16.81 15.25
CA ILE A 377 -8.58 -18.04 15.89
C ILE A 377 -9.50 -18.81 14.96
N GLU A 378 -9.18 -20.08 14.69
CA GLU A 378 -10.04 -20.98 13.91
C GLU A 378 -11.42 -21.14 14.55
N GLY A 379 -12.47 -21.10 13.75
CA GLY A 379 -13.85 -21.15 14.21
C GLY A 379 -14.41 -19.81 14.72
N GLU A 380 -13.55 -18.79 14.89
CA GLU A 380 -13.91 -17.43 15.32
C GLU A 380 -13.62 -16.40 14.23
N ASN A 381 -12.34 -16.24 13.87
CA ASN A 381 -11.88 -15.26 12.89
C ASN A 381 -11.79 -15.83 11.48
N PHE A 382 -11.52 -17.12 11.36
CA PHE A 382 -11.44 -17.83 10.08
C PHE A 382 -11.91 -19.28 10.20
N ASN A 383 -12.23 -19.87 9.05
CA ASN A 383 -12.41 -21.30 8.89
C ASN A 383 -11.58 -21.77 7.70
N TYR A 384 -11.24 -23.06 7.67
CA TYR A 384 -10.64 -23.64 6.47
C TYR A 384 -11.72 -24.01 5.44
N ASN A 385 -11.48 -23.65 4.17
CA ASN A 385 -12.32 -24.11 3.06
C ASN A 385 -11.99 -25.56 2.66
N GLU A 386 -12.64 -26.06 1.60
CA GLU A 386 -12.43 -27.46 1.12
C GLU A 386 -11.01 -27.70 0.60
N GLU A 387 -10.29 -26.66 0.19
CA GLU A 387 -8.91 -26.68 -0.29
C GLU A 387 -7.88 -26.58 0.84
N GLY A 388 -8.34 -26.32 2.06
CA GLY A 388 -7.49 -26.13 3.24
C GLY A 388 -6.91 -24.72 3.37
N LEU A 389 -7.48 -23.74 2.67
CA LEU A 389 -7.12 -22.34 2.80
C LEU A 389 -7.92 -21.65 3.92
N PRO A 390 -7.31 -20.75 4.69
CA PRO A 390 -8.03 -19.97 5.69
C PRO A 390 -8.92 -18.94 5.01
N VAL A 391 -10.19 -18.87 5.41
CA VAL A 391 -11.17 -17.91 4.91
C VAL A 391 -11.75 -17.14 6.07
N THR A 392 -11.77 -15.81 5.97
CA THR A 392 -12.22 -14.91 7.05
C THR A 392 -13.71 -15.11 7.35
N VAL A 393 -14.05 -15.11 8.64
CA VAL A 393 -15.43 -15.04 9.14
C VAL A 393 -15.83 -13.57 9.24
N SER A 394 -16.80 -13.14 8.42
CA SER A 394 -17.14 -11.72 8.25
C SER A 394 -17.96 -11.11 9.39
N ASP A 395 -18.68 -11.92 10.17
CA ASP A 395 -19.59 -11.47 11.24
C ASP A 395 -19.02 -11.59 12.66
N TYR A 396 -17.67 -11.72 12.77
CA TYR A 396 -17.02 -11.83 14.06
C TYR A 396 -17.11 -10.54 14.90
N ASN A 397 -17.66 -10.65 16.11
CA ASN A 397 -17.84 -9.54 17.05
C ASN A 397 -17.07 -9.67 18.37
N GLY A 398 -16.15 -10.65 18.49
CA GLY A 398 -15.34 -10.86 19.68
C GLY A 398 -14.24 -9.81 19.89
N GLU A 399 -13.38 -10.09 20.88
CA GLU A 399 -12.28 -9.17 21.26
C GLU A 399 -11.06 -9.30 20.33
N CYS A 400 -10.85 -10.47 19.70
CA CYS A 400 -9.75 -10.72 18.75
C CYS A 400 -10.01 -10.03 17.41
N LYS A 401 -9.95 -8.70 17.38
CA LYS A 401 -10.19 -7.90 16.16
C LYS A 401 -9.02 -8.01 15.20
N MET A 402 -9.33 -8.19 13.90
CA MET A 402 -8.37 -8.42 12.83
C MET A 402 -8.32 -7.23 11.85
N GLY A 403 -7.26 -7.17 11.06
CA GLY A 403 -7.14 -6.29 9.90
C GLY A 403 -6.61 -4.89 10.18
N VAL A 404 -6.72 -4.03 9.16
CA VAL A 404 -6.33 -2.61 9.24
C VAL A 404 -7.13 -1.93 10.36
N ASN A 405 -6.48 -1.06 11.11
CA ASN A 405 -7.01 -0.37 12.28
C ASN A 405 -7.22 -1.23 13.54
N ASN A 406 -7.00 -2.53 13.49
CA ASN A 406 -7.11 -3.40 14.65
C ASN A 406 -5.77 -4.02 15.04
N ASN A 407 -5.27 -4.99 14.25
CA ASN A 407 -4.04 -5.69 14.63
C ASN A 407 -2.90 -5.60 13.60
N LYS A 408 -3.15 -5.11 12.39
CA LYS A 408 -2.14 -5.12 11.31
C LYS A 408 -0.85 -4.42 11.73
N ASP A 409 -0.94 -3.29 12.41
CA ASP A 409 0.25 -2.50 12.77
C ASP A 409 1.15 -3.16 13.83
N TYR A 410 0.69 -4.20 14.53
CA TYR A 410 1.56 -4.96 15.44
C TYR A 410 2.52 -5.90 14.71
N TRP A 411 2.12 -6.45 13.55
CA TRP A 411 2.92 -7.44 12.82
C TRP A 411 3.48 -6.96 11.48
N CYS A 412 2.88 -5.92 10.85
CA CYS A 412 3.31 -5.44 9.53
C CYS A 412 4.71 -4.80 9.51
N ILE A 413 5.33 -4.63 10.66
CA ILE A 413 6.75 -4.24 10.78
C ILE A 413 7.72 -5.29 10.26
N THR A 414 7.26 -6.50 9.96
CA THR A 414 8.08 -7.60 9.42
C THR A 414 7.68 -8.05 8.03
N ILE A 415 6.37 -8.03 7.72
CA ILE A 415 5.80 -8.38 6.42
C ILE A 415 4.48 -7.65 6.22
N GLU A 416 4.15 -7.24 5.01
CA GLU A 416 3.01 -6.35 4.82
C GLU A 416 1.74 -7.01 4.29
N ALA A 417 1.81 -8.21 3.74
CA ALA A 417 0.66 -8.93 3.19
C ALA A 417 0.37 -10.22 3.95
N ARG A 418 -0.91 -10.60 4.02
CA ARG A 418 -1.31 -11.93 4.49
C ARG A 418 -0.68 -13.01 3.64
N GLN A 419 -0.37 -14.14 4.23
CA GLN A 419 0.23 -15.30 3.60
C GLN A 419 -0.72 -16.49 3.68
N ALA A 420 -0.90 -17.19 2.56
CA ALA A 420 -1.77 -18.38 2.49
C ALA A 420 -1.24 -19.46 1.52
N GLY A 421 0.02 -19.37 1.08
CA GLY A 421 0.63 -20.28 0.11
C GLY A 421 1.07 -19.58 -1.16
N THR A 422 0.60 -20.02 -2.34
CA THR A 422 0.87 -19.38 -3.63
C THR A 422 0.13 -18.05 -3.75
N ILE A 423 0.40 -17.28 -4.81
CA ILE A 423 -0.36 -16.03 -5.04
C ILE A 423 -1.84 -16.30 -5.29
N GLU A 424 -2.16 -17.38 -5.98
CA GLU A 424 -3.54 -17.82 -6.20
C GLU A 424 -4.22 -18.15 -4.88
N ASP A 425 -3.53 -18.85 -3.97
CA ASP A 425 -4.02 -19.15 -2.62
C ASP A 425 -4.26 -17.86 -1.83
N VAL A 426 -3.35 -16.88 -1.92
CA VAL A 426 -3.49 -15.57 -1.25
C VAL A 426 -4.69 -14.80 -1.79
N ILE A 427 -4.88 -14.77 -3.11
CA ILE A 427 -6.04 -14.13 -3.74
C ILE A 427 -7.32 -14.82 -3.27
N THR A 428 -7.39 -16.14 -3.39
CA THR A 428 -8.56 -16.96 -3.00
C THR A 428 -8.91 -16.77 -1.53
N ALA A 429 -7.92 -16.79 -0.63
CA ALA A 429 -8.14 -16.66 0.80
C ALA A 429 -8.59 -15.24 1.24
N ASN A 430 -8.31 -14.21 0.46
CA ASN A 430 -8.71 -12.83 0.78
C ASN A 430 -10.03 -12.40 0.14
N LEU A 431 -10.54 -13.13 -0.84
CA LEU A 431 -11.85 -12.91 -1.44
C LEU A 431 -12.95 -13.64 -0.67
N PRO A 432 -14.18 -13.10 -0.57
CA PRO A 432 -15.33 -13.85 -0.07
C PRO A 432 -15.58 -15.10 -0.91
N HIS A 433 -16.01 -16.19 -0.25
CA HIS A 433 -16.19 -17.46 -0.90
C HIS A 433 -17.55 -17.68 -1.60
N ASP A 434 -18.49 -16.78 -1.39
CA ASP A 434 -19.82 -16.78 -1.99
C ASP A 434 -19.94 -15.86 -3.22
N LEU A 435 -18.79 -15.46 -3.79
CA LEU A 435 -18.73 -14.69 -5.03
C LEU A 435 -19.16 -15.54 -6.24
N PRO A 436 -19.60 -14.91 -7.35
CA PRO A 436 -19.82 -15.61 -8.62
C PRO A 436 -18.59 -16.46 -9.00
N GLN A 437 -18.84 -17.64 -9.56
CA GLN A 437 -17.85 -18.69 -9.76
C GLN A 437 -16.57 -18.22 -10.50
N ASP A 438 -16.72 -17.31 -11.45
CA ASP A 438 -15.61 -16.89 -12.31
C ASP A 438 -14.85 -15.68 -11.76
N PHE A 439 -15.35 -15.03 -10.69
CA PHE A 439 -14.79 -13.78 -10.19
C PHE A 439 -13.36 -13.94 -9.63
N THR A 440 -13.11 -14.98 -8.87
CA THR A 440 -11.77 -15.27 -8.33
C THR A 440 -10.78 -15.61 -9.45
N GLU A 441 -11.25 -16.36 -10.46
CA GLU A 441 -10.43 -16.71 -11.64
C GLU A 441 -10.09 -15.45 -12.45
N ASP A 442 -11.02 -14.50 -12.60
CA ASP A 442 -10.79 -13.22 -13.26
C ASP A 442 -9.75 -12.37 -12.51
N VAL A 443 -9.79 -12.34 -11.17
CA VAL A 443 -8.79 -11.63 -10.36
C VAL A 443 -7.40 -12.28 -10.49
N ILE A 444 -7.32 -13.60 -10.51
CA ILE A 444 -6.07 -14.34 -10.73
C ILE A 444 -5.52 -14.04 -12.14
N ALA A 445 -6.36 -14.07 -13.17
CA ALA A 445 -5.98 -13.73 -14.53
C ALA A 445 -5.43 -12.31 -14.63
N TRP A 446 -6.13 -11.34 -14.03
CA TRP A 446 -5.69 -9.94 -13.94
C TRP A 446 -4.29 -9.81 -13.29
N TYR A 447 -4.01 -10.57 -12.24
CA TYR A 447 -2.68 -10.57 -11.63
C TYR A 447 -1.59 -11.01 -12.63
N TYR A 448 -1.85 -12.08 -13.39
CA TYR A 448 -0.90 -12.55 -14.41
C TYR A 448 -0.74 -11.60 -15.59
N ASP A 449 -1.78 -10.87 -15.96
CA ASP A 449 -1.68 -9.77 -16.94
C ASP A 449 -0.74 -8.67 -16.44
N LYS A 450 -0.79 -8.31 -15.13
CA LYS A 450 0.18 -7.38 -14.53
C LYS A 450 1.60 -7.94 -14.56
N VAL A 451 1.77 -9.23 -14.29
CA VAL A 451 3.08 -9.90 -14.43
C VAL A 451 3.60 -9.79 -15.87
N ALA A 452 2.76 -10.03 -16.86
CA ALA A 452 3.15 -9.91 -18.26
C ALA A 452 3.57 -8.48 -18.64
N VAL A 453 2.83 -7.47 -18.18
CA VAL A 453 3.17 -6.05 -18.37
C VAL A 453 4.50 -5.70 -17.69
N ARG A 454 4.72 -6.19 -16.47
CA ARG A 454 6.00 -6.02 -15.76
C ARG A 454 7.16 -6.63 -16.55
N ASP A 455 7.01 -7.89 -16.99
CA ASP A 455 8.06 -8.63 -17.67
C ASP A 455 8.39 -8.02 -19.05
N ALA A 456 7.44 -7.33 -19.66
CA ALA A 456 7.64 -6.51 -20.85
C ALA A 456 8.31 -5.14 -20.58
N GLY A 457 8.55 -4.79 -19.31
CA GLY A 457 9.28 -3.56 -18.94
C GLY A 457 8.41 -2.33 -18.70
N TRP A 458 7.11 -2.50 -18.47
CA TRP A 458 6.16 -1.39 -18.25
C TRP A 458 5.80 -1.16 -16.78
N ALA A 459 6.46 -1.82 -15.85
CA ALA A 459 6.32 -1.54 -14.43
C ALA A 459 7.25 -0.38 -14.03
N ILE A 460 6.67 0.67 -13.45
CA ILE A 460 7.35 1.93 -13.17
C ILE A 460 7.56 2.09 -11.66
N ALA A 461 8.80 2.16 -11.24
CA ALA A 461 9.16 2.28 -9.83
C ALA A 461 9.28 3.74 -9.37
N ASN A 462 9.08 4.00 -8.08
CA ASN A 462 9.34 5.31 -7.48
C ASN A 462 10.84 5.64 -7.51
N ALA A 463 11.17 6.90 -7.71
CA ALA A 463 12.51 7.40 -7.43
C ALA A 463 12.72 7.47 -5.92
N LEU A 464 13.77 6.80 -5.42
CA LEU A 464 14.15 6.79 -4.01
C LEU A 464 15.61 7.24 -3.88
N TYR A 465 15.93 7.96 -2.82
CA TYR A 465 17.25 8.54 -2.61
C TYR A 465 17.86 8.06 -1.30
N SER A 466 19.13 7.66 -1.36
CA SER A 466 19.91 7.21 -0.19
C SER A 466 20.56 8.39 0.58
N VAL A 467 20.00 9.58 0.44
CA VAL A 467 20.39 10.80 1.13
C VAL A 467 19.16 11.47 1.72
N SER A 468 19.36 12.24 2.79
CA SER A 468 18.27 13.06 3.32
C SER A 468 17.97 14.21 2.38
N MET A 469 16.70 14.47 2.13
CA MET A 469 16.16 15.52 1.28
C MET A 469 15.68 16.66 2.17
N ALA A 470 16.51 17.67 2.39
CA ALA A 470 16.22 18.76 3.32
C ALA A 470 15.01 19.61 2.88
N ALA A 471 14.89 19.88 1.57
CA ALA A 471 13.78 20.64 1.03
C ALA A 471 12.44 19.85 1.15
N GLU A 472 12.47 18.53 0.99
CA GLU A 472 11.27 17.72 1.24
C GLU A 472 10.83 17.83 2.70
N GLY A 473 11.75 17.65 3.64
CA GLY A 473 11.46 17.78 5.07
C GLY A 473 10.89 19.17 5.43
N GLU A 474 11.43 20.23 4.84
CA GLU A 474 10.99 21.62 5.08
C GLU A 474 9.60 21.91 4.48
N PHE A 475 9.35 21.48 3.24
CA PHE A 475 8.19 21.96 2.49
C PHE A 475 7.04 20.96 2.35
N GLN A 476 7.22 19.66 2.64
CA GLN A 476 6.24 18.61 2.39
C GLN A 476 4.83 18.95 2.93
N THR A 477 4.71 19.29 4.21
CA THR A 477 3.41 19.57 4.84
C THR A 477 2.70 20.75 4.18
N LYS A 478 3.44 21.83 3.90
CA LYS A 478 2.93 23.02 3.24
C LYS A 478 2.49 22.71 1.81
N LEU A 479 3.33 22.00 1.06
CA LEU A 479 3.05 21.67 -0.34
C LEU A 479 1.86 20.72 -0.48
N THR A 480 1.77 19.71 0.38
CA THR A 480 0.61 18.79 0.38
C THR A 480 -0.70 19.53 0.65
N SER A 481 -0.71 20.46 1.60
CA SER A 481 -1.89 21.27 1.92
C SER A 481 -2.26 22.20 0.75
N LEU A 482 -1.26 22.84 0.14
CA LEU A 482 -1.45 23.76 -0.97
C LEU A 482 -1.91 23.02 -2.24
N TYR A 483 -1.35 21.84 -2.51
CA TYR A 483 -1.80 21.00 -3.61
C TYR A 483 -3.29 20.63 -3.48
N LYS A 484 -3.73 20.22 -2.29
CA LYS A 484 -5.14 19.92 -2.05
C LYS A 484 -6.03 21.11 -2.35
N GLU A 485 -5.64 22.32 -1.90
CA GLU A 485 -6.38 23.54 -2.17
C GLU A 485 -6.44 23.85 -3.68
N TYR A 486 -5.32 23.77 -4.38
CA TYR A 486 -5.26 24.08 -5.81
C TYR A 486 -5.96 23.02 -6.66
N ARG A 487 -5.82 21.75 -6.32
CA ARG A 487 -6.57 20.66 -6.95
C ARG A 487 -8.08 20.93 -6.89
N ASP A 488 -8.61 21.23 -5.71
CA ASP A 488 -10.05 21.46 -5.53
C ASP A 488 -10.51 22.68 -6.34
N LYS A 489 -9.73 23.75 -6.36
CA LYS A 489 -10.03 24.94 -7.18
C LYS A 489 -9.99 24.62 -8.69
N LEU A 490 -9.01 23.86 -9.13
CA LEU A 490 -8.87 23.47 -10.54
C LEU A 490 -9.99 22.51 -10.96
N THR A 491 -10.40 21.62 -10.10
CA THR A 491 -11.53 20.72 -10.38
C THR A 491 -12.84 21.47 -10.54
N MET A 492 -13.09 22.50 -9.72
CA MET A 492 -14.37 23.21 -9.67
C MET A 492 -14.43 24.45 -10.59
N CYS A 493 -13.32 24.92 -11.17
CA CYS A 493 -13.37 26.04 -12.09
C CYS A 493 -14.05 25.66 -13.41
N SER A 494 -14.45 26.67 -14.20
CA SER A 494 -14.94 26.40 -15.55
C SER A 494 -13.81 25.88 -16.45
N GLU A 495 -14.17 25.09 -17.46
CA GLU A 495 -13.19 24.54 -18.40
C GLU A 495 -12.37 25.64 -19.10
N ASP A 496 -12.98 26.79 -19.38
CA ASP A 496 -12.32 27.94 -20.04
C ASP A 496 -11.26 28.62 -19.13
N GLU A 497 -11.39 28.52 -17.81
CA GLU A 497 -10.47 29.10 -16.84
C GLU A 497 -9.33 28.15 -16.45
N PHE A 498 -9.49 26.84 -16.69
CA PHE A 498 -8.60 25.81 -16.17
C PHE A 498 -7.14 26.06 -16.54
N ASP A 499 -6.82 26.25 -17.81
CA ASP A 499 -5.43 26.36 -18.28
C ASP A 499 -4.71 27.55 -17.62
N ALA A 500 -5.38 28.72 -17.56
CA ALA A 500 -4.80 29.93 -16.94
C ALA A 500 -4.60 29.75 -15.42
N LEU A 501 -5.54 29.13 -14.74
CA LEU A 501 -5.43 28.84 -13.30
C LEU A 501 -4.36 27.79 -13.01
N TYR A 502 -4.25 26.75 -13.85
CA TYR A 502 -3.21 25.75 -13.70
C TYR A 502 -1.80 26.37 -13.82
N GLU A 503 -1.55 27.19 -14.82
CA GLU A 503 -0.29 27.91 -14.99
C GLU A 503 0.03 28.78 -13.75
N GLN A 504 -0.97 29.50 -13.25
CA GLN A 504 -0.83 30.33 -12.07
C GLN A 504 -0.46 29.49 -10.84
N TYR A 505 -1.24 28.45 -10.56
CA TYR A 505 -1.05 27.61 -9.36
C TYR A 505 0.24 26.79 -9.43
N ALA A 506 0.64 26.29 -10.60
CA ALA A 506 1.92 25.64 -10.79
C ALA A 506 3.10 26.57 -10.44
N LYS A 507 3.03 27.83 -10.86
CA LYS A 507 4.03 28.84 -10.51
C LYS A 507 4.05 29.13 -9.00
N GLU A 508 2.88 29.38 -8.40
CA GLU A 508 2.76 29.65 -6.96
C GLU A 508 3.25 28.45 -6.13
N TYR A 509 2.96 27.24 -6.58
CA TYR A 509 3.41 25.99 -5.94
C TYR A 509 4.92 25.84 -6.00
N ALA A 510 5.53 26.12 -7.17
CA ALA A 510 6.99 26.11 -7.33
C ALA A 510 7.64 27.13 -6.38
N GLU A 511 7.12 28.37 -6.31
CA GLU A 511 7.60 29.45 -5.42
C GLU A 511 7.37 29.14 -3.94
N ALA A 512 6.36 28.31 -3.61
CA ALA A 512 6.07 27.87 -2.24
C ALA A 512 7.08 26.88 -1.65
N GLY A 513 7.97 26.34 -2.49
CA GLY A 513 9.05 25.42 -2.09
C GLY A 513 9.25 24.24 -3.05
N TYR A 514 8.31 23.96 -3.95
CA TYR A 514 8.41 22.79 -4.82
C TYR A 514 9.59 22.88 -5.80
N ALA A 515 9.98 24.09 -6.24
CA ALA A 515 11.19 24.28 -7.04
C ALA A 515 12.45 23.83 -6.30
N ALA A 516 12.57 24.12 -5.00
CA ALA A 516 13.69 23.65 -4.18
C ALA A 516 13.71 22.12 -4.04
N VAL A 517 12.53 21.50 -3.88
CA VAL A 517 12.38 20.05 -3.80
C VAL A 517 12.84 19.37 -5.10
N THR A 518 12.38 19.82 -6.25
CA THR A 518 12.74 19.25 -7.55
C THR A 518 14.21 19.48 -7.90
N GLU A 519 14.78 20.63 -7.53
CA GLU A 519 16.20 20.93 -7.71
C GLU A 519 17.09 20.02 -6.84
N GLU A 520 16.72 19.77 -5.59
CA GLU A 520 17.45 18.87 -4.70
C GLU A 520 17.38 17.41 -5.19
N ARG A 521 16.20 16.96 -5.66
CA ARG A 521 16.03 15.62 -6.23
C ARG A 521 16.88 15.42 -7.49
N LEU A 522 16.88 16.40 -8.40
CA LEU A 522 17.72 16.36 -9.59
C LEU A 522 19.21 16.27 -9.22
N ALA A 523 19.65 17.10 -8.27
CA ALA A 523 21.05 17.07 -7.80
C ALA A 523 21.42 15.72 -7.17
N ALA A 524 20.53 15.10 -6.40
CA ALA A 524 20.74 13.78 -5.83
C ALA A 524 20.80 12.68 -6.90
N TYR A 525 19.97 12.77 -7.92
CA TYR A 525 20.00 11.88 -9.09
C TYR A 525 21.33 12.01 -9.84
N GLU A 526 21.76 13.21 -10.19
CA GLU A 526 23.03 13.48 -10.87
C GLU A 526 24.25 13.04 -10.07
N ALA A 527 24.16 13.08 -8.74
CA ALA A 527 25.19 12.57 -7.83
C ALA A 527 25.20 11.03 -7.71
N GLY A 528 24.27 10.32 -8.35
CA GLY A 528 24.15 8.86 -8.26
C GLY A 528 23.59 8.35 -6.93
N SER A 529 22.86 9.18 -6.20
CA SER A 529 22.24 8.83 -4.92
C SER A 529 20.87 8.17 -5.07
N SER A 530 20.36 8.04 -6.29
CA SER A 530 19.13 7.31 -6.57
C SER A 530 19.31 5.81 -6.34
N THR A 531 18.42 5.19 -5.58
CA THR A 531 18.45 3.76 -5.26
C THR A 531 17.47 2.93 -6.10
N HIS A 532 16.54 3.58 -6.79
CA HIS A 532 15.53 2.94 -7.59
C HIS A 532 15.03 3.89 -8.67
N MET A 533 14.93 3.42 -9.90
CA MET A 533 14.57 4.21 -11.06
C MET A 533 13.66 3.44 -12.00
N LEU A 534 13.23 4.11 -13.08
CA LEU A 534 12.38 3.53 -14.11
C LEU A 534 13.00 2.28 -14.74
N ASN A 535 12.13 1.33 -15.04
CA ASN A 535 12.41 0.30 -16.03
C ASN A 535 11.83 0.74 -17.39
N GLN A 536 12.68 0.89 -18.40
CA GLN A 536 12.29 1.44 -19.71
C GLN A 536 12.49 0.47 -20.88
N THR A 537 12.62 -0.81 -20.64
CA THR A 537 12.77 -1.82 -21.71
C THR A 537 11.42 -2.21 -22.30
N ALA A 538 10.62 -1.24 -22.68
CA ALA A 538 9.25 -1.48 -23.04
C ALA A 538 9.09 -2.23 -24.37
N GLU A 539 8.48 -3.40 -24.32
CA GLU A 539 7.99 -4.17 -25.46
C GLU A 539 6.45 -4.18 -25.45
N GLU A 540 5.84 -4.28 -26.61
CA GLU A 540 4.38 -4.38 -26.70
C GLU A 540 3.90 -5.70 -26.03
N VAL A 541 2.90 -5.60 -25.17
CA VAL A 541 2.33 -6.77 -24.47
C VAL A 541 1.07 -7.22 -25.18
N ASP A 542 1.01 -8.49 -25.55
CA ASP A 542 -0.17 -9.13 -26.12
C ASP A 542 -0.91 -9.94 -25.03
N LEU A 543 -1.90 -9.31 -24.39
CA LEU A 543 -2.74 -9.95 -23.37
C LEU A 543 -3.85 -10.84 -23.97
N SER A 544 -3.88 -11.07 -25.28
CA SER A 544 -4.85 -11.98 -25.91
C SER A 544 -4.41 -13.45 -25.89
N LYS A 545 -3.22 -13.71 -25.37
CA LYS A 545 -2.62 -15.04 -25.24
C LYS A 545 -2.72 -15.58 -23.84
#